data_d7c5cd9386fca5e66ef7ba4345f04dfa
#
_entry.id   d7c5cd9386fca5e66ef7ba4345f04dfa
#
_cell.length_a   1.000
_cell.length_b   1.000
_cell.length_c   1.000
_cell.angle_alpha   90.00
_cell.angle_beta   90.00
_cell.angle_gamma   90.00
#
_symmetry.space_group_name_H-M   'P 1'
#
loop_
_entity.id
_entity.type
_entity.pdbx_description
1 polymer ?
#
loop_
_entity_poly.entity_id
_entity_poly.type
_entity_poly.pdbx_seq_one_letter_code
_entity_poly.pdbx_strand_id
1 'polypeptide(L)' 'MSTVTGTVKWVNETKGYGFIEQEGGPDVFVHFSAIKGDGFRTLTDGQKVEFSITTGQKGPQAENVVAV' A
#
# COMPACT_ATOMS: atom_id res chain seq x y z
N MET A 1 9.32 0.87 15.29
CA MET A 1 8.42 0.72 14.16
C MET A 1 9.19 0.71 12.87
N SER A 2 8.95 -0.27 12.09
CA SER A 2 9.67 -0.40 10.83
C SER A 2 8.74 -0.12 9.67
N THR A 3 9.23 0.67 8.73
CA THR A 3 8.53 0.87 7.49
C THR A 3 9.22 0.07 6.40
N VAL A 4 8.46 -0.26 5.38
CA VAL A 4 8.93 -1.06 4.26
C VAL A 4 8.68 -0.27 2.99
N THR A 5 9.59 -0.38 2.04
CA THR A 5 9.40 0.23 0.73
C THR A 5 8.93 -0.85 -0.23
N GLY A 6 7.91 -0.54 -0.99
CA GLY A 6 7.39 -1.47 -1.99
C GLY A 6 6.97 -0.75 -3.24
N THR A 7 6.48 -1.51 -4.20
CA THR A 7 6.01 -1.00 -5.47
C THR A 7 4.56 -1.40 -5.66
N VAL A 8 3.73 -0.44 -6.03
CA VAL A 8 2.32 -0.72 -6.27
C VAL A 8 2.19 -1.66 -7.46
N LYS A 9 1.58 -2.82 -7.22
CA LYS A 9 1.42 -3.83 -8.25
C LYS A 9 0.22 -3.51 -9.13
N TRP A 10 -0.91 -3.23 -8.50
CA TRP A 10 -2.10 -2.78 -9.20
C TRP A 10 -3.06 -2.17 -8.19
N VAL A 11 -3.96 -1.32 -8.68
CA VAL A 11 -4.97 -0.70 -7.85
C VAL A 11 -6.31 -0.76 -8.54
N ASN A 12 -7.38 -0.77 -7.73
CA ASN A 12 -8.74 -0.70 -8.22
C ASN A 12 -9.38 0.53 -7.60
N GLU A 13 -9.42 1.62 -8.35
CA GLU A 13 -9.94 2.87 -7.84
C GLU A 13 -11.44 2.81 -7.55
N THR A 14 -12.15 1.98 -8.28
CA THR A 14 -13.59 1.84 -8.07
C THR A 14 -13.90 1.23 -6.72
N LYS A 15 -13.13 0.24 -6.31
CA LYS A 15 -13.32 -0.42 -5.04
C LYS A 15 -12.48 0.18 -3.92
N GLY A 16 -11.50 1.00 -4.25
CA GLY A 16 -10.70 1.71 -3.27
C GLY A 16 -9.62 0.90 -2.61
N TYR A 17 -9.04 -0.07 -3.31
CA TYR A 17 -7.95 -0.85 -2.75
C TYR A 17 -6.99 -1.31 -3.85
N GLY A 18 -5.86 -1.85 -3.42
CA GLY A 18 -4.88 -2.40 -4.33
C GLY A 18 -3.92 -3.31 -3.60
N PHE A 19 -2.86 -3.69 -4.29
CA PHE A 19 -1.81 -4.51 -3.71
C PHE A 19 -0.45 -3.90 -3.98
N ILE A 20 0.42 -4.01 -3.00
CA ILE A 20 1.78 -3.52 -3.08
C ILE A 20 2.70 -4.73 -3.06
N GLU A 21 3.62 -4.78 -4.02
CA GLU A 21 4.62 -5.83 -4.06
C GLU A 21 5.80 -5.41 -3.21
N GLN A 22 6.18 -6.25 -2.26
CA GLN A 22 7.36 -6.01 -1.45
C GLN A 22 8.46 -6.98 -1.82
N GLU A 23 9.69 -6.53 -1.68
CA GLU A 23 10.83 -7.35 -2.01
C GLU A 23 11.00 -8.46 -0.99
N GLY A 24 11.05 -9.68 -1.48
CA GLY A 24 11.29 -10.84 -0.63
C GLY A 24 10.13 -11.28 0.22
N GLY A 25 8.92 -10.79 -0.05
CA GLY A 25 7.75 -11.16 0.73
C GLY A 25 6.48 -11.24 -0.09
N PRO A 26 5.37 -11.61 0.53
CA PRO A 26 4.08 -11.68 -0.17
C PRO A 26 3.56 -10.29 -0.51
N ASP A 27 2.63 -10.23 -1.45
CA ASP A 27 1.95 -8.97 -1.76
C ASP A 27 1.19 -8.48 -0.53
N VAL A 28 1.17 -7.16 -0.37
CA VAL A 28 0.53 -6.54 0.78
C VAL A 28 -0.73 -5.83 0.31
N PHE A 29 -1.84 -6.12 0.98
CA PHE A 29 -3.10 -5.46 0.69
C PHE A 29 -3.04 -4.01 1.19
N VAL A 30 -3.55 -3.08 0.38
CA VAL A 30 -3.63 -1.68 0.78
C VAL A 30 -5.03 -1.15 0.46
N HIS A 31 -5.65 -0.50 1.43
CA HIS A 31 -6.90 0.22 1.23
C HIS A 31 -6.59 1.71 1.11
N PHE A 32 -7.32 2.41 0.26
CA PHE A 32 -7.04 3.82 0.04
C PHE A 32 -7.12 4.66 1.32
N SER A 33 -7.92 4.22 2.28
CA SER A 33 -7.99 4.92 3.57
C SER A 33 -6.68 4.87 4.35
N ALA A 34 -5.78 3.96 4.01
CA ALA A 34 -4.48 3.84 4.66
C ALA A 34 -3.43 4.78 4.08
N ILE A 35 -3.75 5.47 3.00
CA ILE A 35 -2.82 6.39 2.36
C ILE A 35 -2.80 7.70 3.10
N LYS A 36 -1.60 8.16 3.46
CA LYS A 36 -1.41 9.46 4.09
C LYS A 36 -0.91 10.46 3.08
N GLY A 37 -1.39 11.68 3.19
CA GLY A 37 -0.95 12.76 2.32
C GLY A 37 -2.09 13.71 2.02
N ASP A 38 -1.74 14.95 1.73
CA ASP A 38 -2.72 15.98 1.42
C ASP A 38 -3.10 15.89 -0.04
N GLY A 39 -4.37 15.67 -0.30
CA GLY A 39 -4.92 15.77 -1.63
C GLY A 39 -4.85 14.52 -2.48
N PHE A 40 -3.92 13.64 -2.25
CA PHE A 40 -3.81 12.43 -3.07
C PHE A 40 -4.05 11.20 -2.23
N ARG A 41 -5.13 10.50 -2.51
CA ARG A 41 -5.45 9.25 -1.83
C ARG A 41 -5.57 8.10 -2.81
N THR A 42 -4.89 8.21 -3.93
CA THR A 42 -4.87 7.15 -4.91
C THR A 42 -3.43 6.77 -5.21
N LEU A 43 -3.25 5.53 -5.60
CA LEU A 43 -1.96 5.02 -6.00
C LEU A 43 -1.99 4.74 -7.49
N THR A 44 -0.79 4.64 -8.07
CA THR A 44 -0.64 4.37 -9.49
C THR A 44 0.16 3.09 -9.64
N ASP A 45 -0.18 2.29 -10.65
CA ASP A 45 0.58 1.07 -10.93
C ASP A 45 2.07 1.40 -11.12
N GLY A 46 2.92 0.66 -10.43
CA GLY A 46 4.35 0.87 -10.51
C GLY A 46 4.91 1.96 -9.61
N GLN A 47 4.06 2.64 -8.85
CA GLN A 47 4.50 3.70 -7.97
C GLN A 47 5.25 3.12 -6.77
N LYS A 48 6.31 3.80 -6.35
CA LYS A 48 7.02 3.41 -5.14
C LYS A 48 6.41 4.07 -3.93
N VAL A 49 6.21 3.28 -2.89
CA VAL A 49 5.59 3.74 -1.66
C VAL A 49 6.33 3.18 -0.45
N GLU A 50 6.18 3.86 0.65
CA GLU A 50 6.69 3.42 1.94
C GLU A 50 5.50 3.23 2.87
N PHE A 51 5.51 2.16 3.63
CA PHE A 51 4.35 1.80 4.46
C PHE A 51 4.77 0.90 5.61
N SER A 52 3.88 0.78 6.60
CA SER A 52 4.03 -0.16 7.69
C SER A 52 3.15 -1.38 7.41
N ILE A 53 3.62 -2.55 7.78
CA ILE A 53 2.85 -3.77 7.60
C ILE A 53 2.16 -4.13 8.90
N THR A 54 0.85 -4.40 8.80
CA THR A 54 0.06 -4.91 9.91
C THR A 54 -0.65 -6.18 9.45
N THR A 55 -1.19 -6.93 10.40
CA THR A 55 -1.97 -8.11 10.07
C THR A 55 -3.44 -7.75 10.03
N GLY A 56 -4.05 -7.89 8.85
CA GLY A 56 -5.46 -7.66 8.66
C GLY A 56 -6.22 -8.96 8.45
N GLN A 57 -7.51 -8.84 8.17
CA GLN A 57 -8.35 -10.02 7.93
C GLN A 57 -7.91 -10.79 6.69
N LYS A 58 -7.32 -10.11 5.74
CA LYS A 58 -6.90 -10.71 4.48
C LYS A 58 -5.41 -11.03 4.45
N GLY A 59 -4.73 -10.97 5.61
CA GLY A 59 -3.30 -11.20 5.69
C GLY A 59 -2.54 -9.90 5.86
N PRO A 60 -1.31 -9.81 5.34
CA PRO A 60 -0.53 -8.58 5.49
C PRO A 60 -1.24 -7.39 4.87
N GLN A 61 -1.27 -6.29 5.59
CA GLN A 61 -1.98 -5.09 5.18
C GLN A 61 -1.09 -3.87 5.40
N ALA A 62 -1.10 -2.95 4.45
CA ALA A 62 -0.31 -1.73 4.54
C ALA A 62 -1.05 -0.67 5.33
N GLU A 63 -0.29 0.08 6.13
CA GLU A 63 -0.79 1.24 6.86
C GLU A 63 0.19 2.39 6.71
N ASN A 64 -0.30 3.61 6.88
CA ASN A 64 0.51 4.81 6.81
C ASN A 64 1.29 4.89 5.50
N VAL A 65 0.60 4.62 4.40
CA VAL A 65 1.23 4.58 3.09
C VAL A 65 1.54 6.00 2.63
N VAL A 66 2.78 6.21 2.23
CA VAL A 66 3.20 7.50 1.68
C VAL A 66 3.98 7.26 0.39
N ALA A 67 3.85 8.18 -0.53
CA ALA A 67 4.63 8.14 -1.76
C ALA A 67 6.09 8.46 -1.46
N VAL A 68 6.97 7.72 -2.09
CA VAL A 68 8.42 7.94 -1.90
C VAL A 68 8.96 8.84 -3.00
#